data_a4d223358bf448a453aa4f95466cdb7a
#
_entry.id   a4d223358bf448a453aa4f95466cdb7a
#
_cell.length_a   1.000
_cell.length_b   1.000
_cell.length_c   1.000
_cell.angle_alpha   90.00
_cell.angle_beta   90.00
_cell.angle_gamma   90.00
#
_symmetry.space_group_name_H-M   'P 1'
#
loop_
_entity.id
_entity.type
_entity.pdbx_description
1 polymer ?
#
loop_
_entity_poly.entity_id
_entity_poly.type
_entity_poly.pdbx_seq_one_letter_code
_entity_poly.pdbx_strand_id
1 'polypeptide(L)'
;MSKIRLDVYLVNKNFVPSRSKASELIHNGKVLVNNKVIIKPSFDVNEDDNITVLENQVLKYVSRGGLKLEKALQFFNIKINDFTILDIGASTGGFTDCALKHGAKKVYSLDVGTDQLHESLKSNTQVVSLENTNFKDINKQLVPDKIDLYVCDVSFISILKYIIL
;
A
#
# COMPACT_ATOMS: atom_id res chain seq x y z
N MET A 1 -37.68 -19.27 3.33
CA MET A 1 -36.56 -18.40 3.72
C MET A 1 -36.17 -17.53 2.54
N SER A 2 -36.13 -16.24 2.70
CA SER A 2 -35.79 -15.31 1.59
C SER A 2 -34.29 -15.31 1.37
N LYS A 3 -33.89 -15.71 0.16
CA LYS A 3 -32.50 -15.61 -0.28
C LYS A 3 -32.13 -14.17 -0.51
N ILE A 4 -30.97 -13.74 -0.03
CA ILE A 4 -30.43 -12.40 -0.17
C ILE A 4 -29.10 -12.50 -0.91
N ARG A 5 -28.84 -11.61 -1.84
CA ARG A 5 -27.55 -11.54 -2.52
C ARG A 5 -26.44 -11.21 -1.53
N LEU A 6 -25.30 -11.86 -1.66
CA LEU A 6 -24.15 -11.69 -0.75
C LEU A 6 -23.68 -10.23 -0.66
N ASP A 7 -23.61 -9.51 -1.80
CA ASP A 7 -23.20 -8.09 -1.83
C ASP A 7 -24.18 -7.20 -1.03
N VAL A 8 -25.47 -7.50 -1.06
CA VAL A 8 -26.52 -6.80 -0.29
C VAL A 8 -26.47 -7.21 1.20
N TYR A 9 -26.33 -8.50 1.47
CA TYR A 9 -26.23 -9.03 2.83
C TYR A 9 -25.10 -8.37 3.61
N LEU A 10 -23.90 -8.25 3.02
CA LEU A 10 -22.74 -7.64 3.66
C LEU A 10 -22.98 -6.16 4.06
N VAL A 11 -23.71 -5.42 3.25
CA VAL A 11 -24.09 -4.02 3.58
C VAL A 11 -25.14 -4.00 4.69
N ASN A 12 -26.20 -4.80 4.58
CA ASN A 12 -27.29 -4.84 5.54
C ASN A 12 -26.83 -5.25 6.95
N LYS A 13 -25.82 -6.11 7.03
CA LYS A 13 -25.22 -6.55 8.30
C LYS A 13 -24.02 -5.68 8.74
N ASN A 14 -23.78 -4.53 8.09
CA ASN A 14 -22.70 -3.59 8.40
C ASN A 14 -21.28 -4.17 8.33
N PHE A 15 -21.06 -5.22 7.55
CA PHE A 15 -19.71 -5.72 7.28
C PHE A 15 -18.90 -4.73 6.42
N VAL A 16 -19.59 -3.97 5.57
CA VAL A 16 -18.98 -2.99 4.67
C VAL A 16 -19.91 -1.78 4.48
N PRO A 17 -19.36 -0.59 4.16
CA PRO A 17 -20.14 0.64 4.04
C PRO A 17 -20.95 0.74 2.74
N SER A 18 -20.63 -0.06 1.71
CA SER A 18 -21.29 0.05 0.40
C SER A 18 -21.25 -1.26 -0.39
N ARG A 19 -22.18 -1.40 -1.34
CA ARG A 19 -22.23 -2.55 -2.26
C ARG A 19 -21.00 -2.64 -3.19
N SER A 20 -20.43 -1.50 -3.58
CA SER A 20 -19.20 -1.46 -4.36
C SER A 20 -18.05 -2.10 -3.57
N LYS A 21 -17.92 -1.75 -2.27
CA LYS A 21 -16.91 -2.35 -1.40
C LYS A 21 -17.18 -3.83 -1.13
N ALA A 22 -18.43 -4.23 -0.98
CA ALA A 22 -18.80 -5.63 -0.88
C ALA A 22 -18.35 -6.42 -2.11
N SER A 23 -18.67 -5.92 -3.32
CA SER A 23 -18.29 -6.56 -4.58
C SER A 23 -16.79 -6.70 -4.74
N GLU A 24 -16.02 -5.66 -4.37
CA GLU A 24 -14.55 -5.69 -4.37
C GLU A 24 -14.00 -6.82 -3.48
N LEU A 25 -14.49 -6.92 -2.24
CA LEU A 25 -14.05 -7.95 -1.31
C LEU A 25 -14.39 -9.35 -1.81
N ILE A 26 -15.60 -9.54 -2.35
CA ILE A 26 -16.06 -10.82 -2.88
C ILE A 26 -15.19 -11.24 -4.07
N HIS A 27 -14.97 -10.36 -5.06
CA HIS A 27 -14.12 -10.66 -6.23
C HIS A 27 -12.67 -10.99 -5.83
N ASN A 28 -12.17 -10.36 -4.77
CA ASN A 28 -10.84 -10.63 -4.23
C ASN A 28 -10.75 -11.89 -3.36
N GLY A 29 -11.83 -12.69 -3.29
CA GLY A 29 -11.86 -13.93 -2.50
C GLY A 29 -11.76 -13.71 -0.99
N LYS A 30 -12.17 -12.53 -0.50
CA LYS A 30 -12.11 -12.17 0.92
C LYS A 30 -13.39 -12.50 1.70
N VAL A 31 -14.35 -13.13 1.07
CA VAL A 31 -15.63 -13.49 1.72
C VAL A 31 -15.82 -14.99 1.63
N LEU A 32 -16.07 -15.60 2.79
CA LEU A 32 -16.44 -17.01 2.89
C LEU A 32 -17.90 -17.12 3.30
N VAL A 33 -18.58 -18.09 2.70
CA VAL A 33 -19.90 -18.55 3.09
C VAL A 33 -19.76 -20.03 3.49
N ASN A 34 -20.08 -20.35 4.72
CA ASN A 34 -19.94 -21.72 5.28
C ASN A 34 -18.53 -22.29 5.02
N ASN A 35 -17.49 -21.50 5.29
CA ASN A 35 -16.06 -21.82 5.12
C ASN A 35 -15.62 -22.02 3.65
N LYS A 36 -16.46 -21.67 2.66
CA LYS A 36 -16.10 -21.70 1.23
C LYS A 36 -15.92 -20.29 0.70
N VAL A 37 -14.80 -20.03 0.02
CA VAL A 37 -14.55 -18.73 -0.64
C VAL A 37 -15.57 -18.52 -1.75
N ILE A 38 -16.26 -17.37 -1.73
CA ILE A 38 -17.20 -16.96 -2.75
C ILE A 38 -16.61 -15.76 -3.49
N ILE A 39 -16.61 -15.81 -4.84
CA ILE A 39 -16.08 -14.75 -5.70
C ILE A 39 -17.19 -14.06 -6.53
N LYS A 40 -18.44 -14.50 -6.39
CA LYS A 40 -19.59 -13.94 -7.13
C LYS A 40 -20.44 -13.06 -6.20
N PRO A 41 -20.52 -11.73 -6.43
CA PRO A 41 -21.30 -10.82 -5.57
C PRO A 41 -22.80 -11.13 -5.52
N SER A 42 -23.34 -11.69 -6.61
CA SER A 42 -24.75 -12.10 -6.69
C SER A 42 -25.01 -13.51 -6.14
N PHE A 43 -24.07 -14.09 -5.39
CA PHE A 43 -24.30 -15.38 -4.73
C PHE A 43 -25.41 -15.21 -3.69
N ASP A 44 -26.37 -16.15 -3.69
CA ASP A 44 -27.50 -16.12 -2.75
C ASP A 44 -27.12 -16.77 -1.41
N VAL A 45 -27.37 -16.04 -0.34
CA VAL A 45 -27.17 -16.49 1.05
C VAL A 45 -28.48 -16.46 1.81
N ASN A 46 -28.57 -17.31 2.82
CA ASN A 46 -29.68 -17.34 3.81
C ASN A 46 -29.23 -16.66 5.10
N GLU A 47 -30.15 -16.31 5.97
CA GLU A 47 -29.83 -15.69 7.27
C GLU A 47 -29.01 -16.62 8.19
N ASP A 48 -29.17 -17.91 8.05
CA ASP A 48 -28.46 -18.93 8.86
C ASP A 48 -27.06 -19.29 8.31
N ASP A 49 -26.68 -18.73 7.14
CA ASP A 49 -25.36 -18.98 6.58
C ASP A 49 -24.27 -18.30 7.42
N ASN A 50 -23.21 -19.04 7.71
CA ASN A 50 -22.06 -18.48 8.39
C ASN A 50 -21.21 -17.67 7.40
N ILE A 51 -21.30 -16.35 7.50
CA ILE A 51 -20.54 -15.41 6.64
C ILE A 51 -19.31 -14.92 7.39
N THR A 52 -18.16 -15.19 6.84
CA THR A 52 -16.88 -14.68 7.32
C THR A 52 -16.30 -13.73 6.27
N VAL A 53 -16.15 -12.47 6.64
CA VAL A 53 -15.31 -11.55 5.88
C VAL A 53 -13.90 -11.73 6.43
N LEU A 54 -13.02 -12.29 5.59
CA LEU A 54 -11.61 -12.25 5.90
C LEU A 54 -11.25 -10.78 5.98
N GLU A 55 -11.10 -10.29 7.21
CA GLU A 55 -10.81 -8.90 7.46
C GLU A 55 -9.86 -8.42 6.38
N ASN A 56 -10.20 -7.30 5.77
CA ASN A 56 -9.17 -6.48 5.19
C ASN A 56 -8.10 -6.45 6.28
N GLN A 57 -6.98 -7.09 6.06
CA GLN A 57 -5.79 -6.60 6.72
C GLN A 57 -5.87 -5.11 6.39
N VAL A 58 -6.24 -4.31 7.39
CA VAL A 58 -6.01 -2.87 7.35
C VAL A 58 -4.59 -2.83 6.84
N LEU A 59 -4.43 -2.40 5.58
CA LEU A 59 -3.12 -2.50 4.97
C LEU A 59 -2.21 -1.83 5.97
N LYS A 60 -1.29 -2.59 6.55
CA LYS A 60 -0.36 -2.08 7.57
C LYS A 60 0.29 -0.79 7.09
N TYR A 61 0.36 -0.67 5.78
CA TYR A 61 0.90 0.47 5.02
C TYR A 61 -0.14 0.95 4.00
N VAL A 62 0.02 2.16 3.49
CA VAL A 62 -0.86 2.78 2.47
C VAL A 62 -0.98 1.94 1.20
N SER A 63 -0.04 1.02 0.94
CA SER A 63 -0.15 0.02 -0.11
C SER A 63 0.60 -1.28 0.24
N ARG A 64 0.33 -2.37 -0.50
CA ARG A 64 1.00 -3.67 -0.35
C ARG A 64 2.51 -3.60 -0.56
N GLY A 65 3.02 -2.58 -1.27
CA GLY A 65 4.45 -2.33 -1.43
C GLY A 65 5.19 -2.27 -0.10
N GLY A 66 4.61 -1.63 0.92
CA GLY A 66 5.23 -1.53 2.24
C GLY A 66 5.60 -2.86 2.89
N LEU A 67 4.85 -3.93 2.60
CA LEU A 67 5.17 -5.28 3.08
C LEU A 67 6.47 -5.84 2.46
N LYS A 68 6.81 -5.41 1.23
CA LYS A 68 8.09 -5.82 0.59
C LYS A 68 9.27 -5.21 1.34
N LEU A 69 9.21 -3.90 1.62
CA LEU A 69 10.27 -3.22 2.36
C LEU A 69 10.38 -3.78 3.78
N GLU A 70 9.26 -3.97 4.48
CA GLU A 70 9.26 -4.56 5.82
C GLU A 70 9.98 -5.91 5.84
N LYS A 71 9.64 -6.79 4.90
CA LYS A 71 10.29 -8.10 4.78
C LYS A 71 11.79 -7.98 4.52
N ALA A 72 12.22 -7.03 3.69
CA ALA A 72 13.64 -6.78 3.43
C ALA A 72 14.36 -6.29 4.68
N LEU A 73 13.80 -5.30 5.39
CA LEU A 73 14.37 -4.79 6.65
C LEU A 73 14.55 -5.89 7.69
N GLN A 74 13.54 -6.76 7.82
CA GLN A 74 13.57 -7.90 8.75
C GLN A 74 14.61 -8.94 8.32
N PHE A 75 14.59 -9.35 7.04
CA PHE A 75 15.47 -10.39 6.52
C PHE A 75 16.95 -10.01 6.62
N PHE A 76 17.28 -8.76 6.28
CA PHE A 76 18.65 -8.25 6.33
C PHE A 76 19.01 -7.63 7.68
N ASN A 77 18.09 -7.63 8.66
CA ASN A 77 18.25 -7.02 9.98
C ASN A 77 18.73 -5.56 9.92
N ILE A 78 18.12 -4.79 9.00
CA ILE A 78 18.46 -3.37 8.81
C ILE A 78 17.59 -2.52 9.73
N LYS A 79 18.22 -1.73 10.61
CA LYS A 79 17.55 -0.74 11.45
C LYS A 79 17.70 0.62 10.81
N ILE A 80 16.56 1.28 10.59
CA ILE A 80 16.47 2.56 9.86
C ILE A 80 16.02 3.72 10.77
N ASN A 81 16.12 3.55 12.09
CA ASN A 81 15.82 4.61 13.03
C ASN A 81 16.68 5.85 12.73
N ASP A 82 16.03 7.01 12.70
CA ASP A 82 16.65 8.31 12.41
C ASP A 82 17.29 8.47 11.03
N PHE A 83 17.07 7.49 10.12
CA PHE A 83 17.59 7.58 8.75
C PHE A 83 16.83 8.60 7.92
N THR A 84 17.55 9.28 7.04
CA THR A 84 17.00 9.99 5.89
C THR A 84 17.05 9.07 4.68
N ILE A 85 15.88 8.80 4.11
CA ILE A 85 15.70 7.78 3.06
C ILE A 85 15.25 8.42 1.75
N LEU A 86 15.75 7.93 0.63
CA LEU A 86 15.22 8.22 -0.70
C LEU A 86 14.48 7.00 -1.23
N ASP A 87 13.16 7.15 -1.41
CA ASP A 87 12.27 6.15 -1.98
C ASP A 87 12.08 6.43 -3.48
N ILE A 88 12.68 5.58 -4.33
CA ILE A 88 12.70 5.74 -5.79
C ILE A 88 11.59 4.90 -6.40
N GLY A 89 10.64 5.55 -7.08
CA GLY A 89 9.41 4.94 -7.57
C GLY A 89 8.38 4.78 -6.44
N ALA A 90 8.19 5.85 -5.66
CA ALA A 90 7.36 5.82 -4.45
C ALA A 90 5.90 5.45 -4.74
N SER A 91 5.36 5.80 -5.92
CA SER A 91 3.97 5.54 -6.31
C SER A 91 3.00 6.00 -5.19
N THR A 92 2.14 5.13 -4.71
CA THR A 92 1.22 5.43 -3.59
C THR A 92 1.92 5.62 -2.24
N GLY A 93 3.23 5.37 -2.12
CA GLY A 93 4.02 5.59 -0.91
C GLY A 93 4.10 4.40 0.04
N GLY A 94 3.97 3.18 -0.48
CA GLY A 94 4.04 1.98 0.36
C GLY A 94 5.38 1.84 1.10
N PHE A 95 6.50 2.07 0.42
CA PHE A 95 7.83 2.04 1.03
C PHE A 95 8.02 3.22 1.97
N THR A 96 7.60 4.41 1.57
CA THR A 96 7.63 5.63 2.39
C THR A 96 6.92 5.42 3.72
N ASP A 97 5.68 4.92 3.72
CA ASP A 97 4.90 4.65 4.93
C ASP A 97 5.54 3.57 5.81
N CYS A 98 6.09 2.52 5.19
CA CYS A 98 6.84 1.50 5.89
C CYS A 98 8.08 2.10 6.58
N ALA A 99 8.85 2.91 5.88
CA ALA A 99 10.05 3.54 6.41
C ALA A 99 9.74 4.43 7.62
N LEU A 100 8.72 5.27 7.53
CA LEU A 100 8.27 6.12 8.64
C LEU A 100 7.84 5.30 9.86
N LYS A 101 7.05 4.25 9.66
CA LYS A 101 6.61 3.35 10.73
C LYS A 101 7.74 2.54 11.37
N HIS A 102 8.88 2.43 10.70
CA HIS A 102 10.10 1.83 11.24
C HIS A 102 11.11 2.87 11.74
N GLY A 103 10.67 4.11 11.96
CA GLY A 103 11.45 5.14 12.66
C GLY A 103 12.36 5.98 11.77
N ALA A 104 12.16 5.97 10.43
CA ALA A 104 12.87 6.90 9.57
C ALA A 104 12.59 8.35 9.98
N LYS A 105 13.62 9.18 10.01
CA LYS A 105 13.55 10.60 10.36
C LYS A 105 12.88 11.40 9.24
N LYS A 106 13.20 11.07 8.01
CA LYS A 106 12.73 11.79 6.82
C LYS A 106 12.75 10.88 5.60
N VAL A 107 11.76 11.02 4.73
CA VAL A 107 11.69 10.27 3.46
C VAL A 107 11.47 11.22 2.31
N TYR A 108 12.33 11.18 1.32
CA TYR A 108 12.14 11.78 0.01
C TYR A 108 11.44 10.77 -0.88
N SER A 109 10.19 11.01 -1.24
CA SER A 109 9.37 10.12 -2.07
C SER A 109 9.39 10.60 -3.50
N LEU A 110 10.21 9.93 -4.32
CA LEU A 110 10.46 10.29 -5.71
C LEU A 110 9.61 9.43 -6.64
N ASP A 111 8.87 10.08 -7.55
CA ASP A 111 8.15 9.41 -8.62
C ASP A 111 8.10 10.26 -9.89
N VAL A 112 8.09 9.60 -11.05
CA VAL A 112 7.89 10.26 -12.36
C VAL A 112 6.41 10.57 -12.61
N GLY A 113 5.49 9.91 -11.92
CA GLY A 113 4.06 10.17 -11.96
C GLY A 113 3.68 11.44 -11.20
N THR A 114 2.44 11.85 -11.41
CA THR A 114 1.85 13.02 -10.74
C THR A 114 0.67 12.57 -9.90
N ASP A 115 0.50 13.16 -8.72
CA ASP A 115 -0.61 12.90 -7.80
C ASP A 115 -0.78 11.43 -7.41
N GLN A 116 0.36 10.74 -7.28
CA GLN A 116 0.42 9.31 -6.94
C GLN A 116 0.40 9.07 -5.44
N LEU A 117 1.09 9.92 -4.67
CA LEU A 117 1.32 9.72 -3.26
C LEU A 117 0.02 9.80 -2.45
N HIS A 118 -0.18 8.89 -1.51
CA HIS A 118 -1.36 8.86 -0.65
C HIS A 118 -1.49 10.14 0.19
N GLU A 119 -2.70 10.69 0.34
CA GLU A 119 -2.98 11.96 1.02
C GLU A 119 -2.38 12.05 2.43
N SER A 120 -2.45 10.95 3.20
CA SER A 120 -1.86 10.93 4.55
C SER A 120 -0.35 11.11 4.58
N LEU A 121 0.34 10.80 3.47
CA LEU A 121 1.78 10.99 3.33
C LEU A 121 2.11 12.38 2.79
N LYS A 122 1.28 12.93 1.91
CA LYS A 122 1.43 14.32 1.41
C LYS A 122 1.36 15.33 2.55
N SER A 123 0.52 15.07 3.55
CA SER A 123 0.37 15.94 4.73
C SER A 123 1.40 15.68 5.85
N ASN A 124 2.24 14.67 5.72
CA ASN A 124 3.23 14.32 6.74
C ASN A 124 4.51 15.16 6.60
N THR A 125 4.87 15.89 7.64
CA THR A 125 6.06 16.78 7.67
C THR A 125 7.41 16.06 7.51
N GLN A 126 7.45 14.76 7.73
CA GLN A 126 8.64 13.92 7.54
C GLN A 126 8.78 13.44 6.08
N VAL A 127 7.81 13.75 5.21
CA VAL A 127 7.82 13.35 3.80
C VAL A 127 8.06 14.56 2.92
N VAL A 128 8.98 14.41 1.98
CA VAL A 128 9.18 15.37 0.89
C VAL A 128 8.76 14.68 -0.40
N SER A 129 7.61 15.09 -0.96
CA SER A 129 7.13 14.56 -2.23
C SER A 129 7.89 15.19 -3.39
N LEU A 130 8.53 14.37 -4.22
CA LEU A 130 9.23 14.74 -5.44
C LEU A 130 8.56 14.05 -6.63
N GLU A 131 7.30 14.40 -6.88
CA GLU A 131 6.53 13.89 -8.01
C GLU A 131 6.96 14.59 -9.32
N ASN A 132 6.58 13.99 -10.46
CA ASN A 132 6.98 14.44 -11.78
C ASN A 132 8.50 14.65 -11.93
N THR A 133 9.27 13.85 -11.20
CA THR A 133 10.73 14.00 -11.12
C THR A 133 11.41 12.69 -11.50
N ASN A 134 12.32 12.74 -12.47
CA ASN A 134 13.14 11.59 -12.82
C ASN A 134 14.33 11.48 -11.86
N PHE A 135 14.72 10.26 -11.50
CA PHE A 135 15.89 10.04 -10.64
C PHE A 135 17.16 10.68 -11.19
N LYS A 136 17.30 10.79 -12.52
CA LYS A 136 18.44 11.43 -13.17
C LYS A 136 18.55 12.94 -12.92
N ASP A 137 17.43 13.56 -12.56
CA ASP A 137 17.34 15.01 -12.35
C ASP A 137 17.58 15.40 -10.88
N ILE A 138 17.81 14.38 -10.02
CA ILE A 138 18.11 14.61 -8.60
C ILE A 138 19.43 15.36 -8.47
N ASN A 139 19.39 16.39 -7.64
CA ASN A 139 20.54 17.20 -7.28
C ASN A 139 20.43 17.70 -5.84
N LYS A 140 21.47 18.40 -5.37
CA LYS A 140 21.54 18.93 -4.01
C LYS A 140 20.49 19.99 -3.68
N GLN A 141 19.82 20.57 -4.67
CA GLN A 141 18.73 21.53 -4.43
C GLN A 141 17.44 20.80 -4.10
N LEU A 142 17.16 19.67 -4.78
CA LEU A 142 15.99 18.84 -4.54
C LEU A 142 16.14 17.95 -3.29
N VAL A 143 17.34 17.41 -3.07
CA VAL A 143 17.69 16.53 -1.95
C VAL A 143 18.93 17.10 -1.25
N PRO A 144 18.76 18.13 -0.39
CA PRO A 144 19.88 18.76 0.30
C PRO A 144 20.49 17.88 1.40
N ASP A 145 19.70 16.98 1.98
CA ASP A 145 20.14 16.12 3.06
C ASP A 145 21.09 15.01 2.56
N LYS A 146 21.89 14.48 3.48
CA LYS A 146 22.61 13.24 3.25
C LYS A 146 21.61 12.08 3.30
N ILE A 147 21.61 11.22 2.31
CA ILE A 147 20.79 10.01 2.28
C ILE A 147 21.55 8.86 2.94
N ASP A 148 20.91 8.23 3.92
CA ASP A 148 21.46 7.08 4.64
C ASP A 148 21.07 5.76 4.00
N LEU A 149 19.89 5.71 3.32
CA LEU A 149 19.41 4.52 2.63
C LEU A 149 18.62 4.90 1.37
N TYR A 150 18.89 4.18 0.29
CA TYR A 150 18.10 4.21 -0.94
C TYR A 150 17.23 2.97 -0.99
N VAL A 151 15.92 3.15 -1.23
CA VAL A 151 14.97 2.07 -1.49
C VAL A 151 14.37 2.26 -2.87
N CYS A 152 14.08 1.16 -3.59
CA CYS A 152 13.63 1.24 -4.98
C CYS A 152 12.72 0.07 -5.33
N ASP A 153 11.53 0.36 -5.86
CA ASP A 153 10.59 -0.63 -6.41
C ASP A 153 10.03 -0.11 -7.75
N VAL A 154 10.87 -0.13 -8.78
CA VAL A 154 10.52 0.37 -10.13
C VAL A 154 10.25 -0.77 -11.09
N SER A 155 9.31 -0.55 -12.02
CA SER A 155 8.97 -1.48 -13.08
C SER A 155 9.61 -1.06 -14.40
N PHE A 156 10.01 -2.04 -15.22
CA PHE A 156 10.50 -1.87 -16.60
C PHE A 156 11.84 -1.14 -16.78
N ILE A 157 12.56 -0.80 -15.70
CA ILE A 157 13.85 -0.11 -15.79
C ILE A 157 14.91 -0.93 -15.04
N SER A 158 16.07 -1.15 -15.68
CA SER A 158 17.22 -1.75 -15.00
C SER A 158 17.80 -0.74 -14.02
N ILE A 159 17.81 -1.07 -12.75
CA ILE A 159 18.38 -0.25 -11.67
C ILE A 159 19.88 0.02 -11.90
N LEU A 160 20.57 -0.88 -12.61
CA LEU A 160 21.99 -0.74 -12.96
C LEU A 160 22.28 0.54 -13.77
N LYS A 161 21.29 1.05 -14.52
CA LYS A 161 21.44 2.32 -15.25
C LYS A 161 21.54 3.55 -14.33
N TYR A 162 21.18 3.40 -13.06
CA TYR A 162 21.13 4.49 -12.08
C TYR A 162 22.24 4.39 -11.02
N ILE A 163 22.86 3.22 -10.85
CA ILE A 163 23.92 3.01 -9.84
C ILE A 163 25.31 3.40 -10.38
N ILE A 164 25.46 3.56 -11.70
CA ILE A 164 26.74 3.84 -12.38
C ILE A 164 26.97 5.36 -12.58
N LEU A 165 26.20 6.19 -11.92
CA LEU A 165 26.41 7.63 -11.81
C LEU A 165 26.83 7.97 -10.39
#